data_51874ec7d1b370cba2dc9fb515d5eb3f
#
_entry.id   51874ec7d1b370cba2dc9fb515d5eb3f
#
_cell.length_a   1.000
_cell.length_b   1.000
_cell.length_c   1.000
_cell.angle_alpha   90.00
_cell.angle_beta   90.00
_cell.angle_gamma   90.00
#
_symmetry.space_group_name_H-M   'P 1'
#
loop_
_entity.id
_entity.type
_entity.pdbx_description
1 polymer ?
#
loop_
_entity_poly.entity_id
_entity_poly.type
_entity_poly.pdbx_seq_one_letter_code
_entity_poly.pdbx_strand_id
1 'polypeptide(L)'
;VSFSLYLQIQFVSMSIFSDNIRFLRNKRNLSQQGAADHLGISRVRYSKYEDGRSEPPFDVLVKISKLFSVSIDLMLTVDVRKYSLEDVIKLPDNRIVLPILVDEAGDNKIEIIPHKASMGYLEGYSDPEYIESLQHMSLPFLRNGIYRAFPVEGDSMPPYNDRTFIVGKYIESRNDLKIGKTYLFITREGMTYKRYADQNEYGTVVNADNSFYNSYEIEWSDVLEIWEYE
;
A
#
# COMPACT_ATOMS: atom_id res chain seq x y z
N VAL A 1 -38.76 51.78 4.07
CA VAL A 1 -37.35 51.50 3.84
C VAL A 1 -37.13 50.08 4.33
N SER A 2 -37.15 49.13 3.39
CA SER A 2 -36.99 47.70 3.65
C SER A 2 -35.50 47.36 3.68
N PHE A 3 -34.97 47.00 4.84
CA PHE A 3 -33.66 46.39 4.97
C PHE A 3 -33.81 44.88 4.72
N SER A 4 -33.55 44.48 3.48
CA SER A 4 -33.38 43.08 3.12
C SER A 4 -32.02 42.62 3.64
N LEU A 5 -32.03 41.87 4.71
CA LEU A 5 -30.87 41.16 5.22
C LEU A 5 -30.60 39.99 4.28
N TYR A 6 -29.71 40.16 3.32
CA TYR A 6 -29.15 39.03 2.58
C TYR A 6 -28.22 38.24 3.53
N LEU A 7 -28.77 37.22 4.13
CA LEU A 7 -27.95 36.17 4.72
C LEU A 7 -27.26 35.43 3.57
N GLN A 8 -26.05 35.86 3.21
CA GLN A 8 -25.15 35.03 2.41
C GLN A 8 -24.75 33.82 3.29
N ILE A 9 -25.52 32.74 3.17
CA ILE A 9 -25.03 31.44 3.57
C ILE A 9 -23.89 31.12 2.60
N GLN A 10 -22.66 31.36 3.03
CA GLN A 10 -21.50 30.78 2.35
C GLN A 10 -21.63 29.26 2.50
N PHE A 11 -22.16 28.61 1.47
CA PHE A 11 -21.94 27.19 1.29
C PHE A 11 -20.41 27.01 1.12
N VAL A 12 -19.75 26.67 2.21
CA VAL A 12 -18.40 26.14 2.11
C VAL A 12 -18.57 24.83 1.34
N SER A 13 -18.25 24.86 0.04
CA SER A 13 -18.17 23.65 -0.75
C SER A 13 -17.08 22.79 -0.11
N MET A 14 -17.51 21.80 0.66
CA MET A 14 -16.58 20.83 1.22
C MET A 14 -15.89 20.12 0.06
N SER A 15 -14.58 20.13 0.06
CA SER A 15 -13.83 19.45 -0.98
C SER A 15 -14.00 17.95 -0.85
N ILE A 16 -13.90 17.20 -1.93
CA ILE A 16 -13.89 15.73 -1.93
C ILE A 16 -12.91 15.21 -0.88
N PHE A 17 -11.74 15.83 -0.79
CA PHE A 17 -10.73 15.50 0.20
C PHE A 17 -11.24 15.60 1.64
N SER A 18 -11.86 16.72 2.01
CA SER A 18 -12.37 16.96 3.38
C SER A 18 -13.43 15.94 3.78
N ASP A 19 -14.33 15.62 2.88
CA ASP A 19 -15.35 14.60 3.07
C ASP A 19 -14.74 13.21 3.21
N ASN A 20 -13.77 12.89 2.37
CA ASN A 20 -13.08 11.61 2.38
C ASN A 20 -12.32 11.38 3.69
N ILE A 21 -11.51 12.33 4.16
CA ILE A 21 -10.74 12.14 5.40
C ILE A 21 -11.65 12.05 6.62
N ARG A 22 -12.77 12.77 6.66
CA ARG A 22 -13.78 12.64 7.71
C ARG A 22 -14.43 11.25 7.70
N PHE A 23 -14.79 10.76 6.53
CA PHE A 23 -15.37 9.42 6.37
C PHE A 23 -14.39 8.32 6.81
N LEU A 24 -13.16 8.36 6.33
CA LEU A 24 -12.11 7.39 6.64
C LEU A 24 -11.78 7.37 8.13
N ARG A 25 -11.68 8.55 8.77
CA ARG A 25 -11.48 8.66 10.22
C ARG A 25 -12.61 7.98 11.00
N ASN A 26 -13.86 8.27 10.62
CA ASN A 26 -15.02 7.66 11.28
C ASN A 26 -15.05 6.14 11.09
N LYS A 27 -14.69 5.64 9.92
CA LYS A 27 -14.61 4.20 9.64
C LYS A 27 -13.54 3.48 10.46
N ARG A 28 -12.47 4.19 10.83
CA ARG A 28 -11.43 3.68 11.75
C ARG A 28 -11.74 3.94 13.23
N ASN A 29 -12.94 4.43 13.56
CA ASN A 29 -13.35 4.77 14.93
C ASN A 29 -12.40 5.75 15.64
N LEU A 30 -11.69 6.59 14.89
CA LEU A 30 -10.81 7.61 15.43
C LEU A 30 -11.57 8.89 15.76
N SER A 31 -11.24 9.52 16.90
CA SER A 31 -11.62 10.91 17.16
C SER A 31 -10.75 11.86 16.33
N GLN A 32 -11.18 13.12 16.16
CA GLN A 32 -10.32 14.15 15.53
C GLN A 32 -9.00 14.34 16.30
N GLN A 33 -9.00 14.19 17.62
CA GLN A 33 -7.79 14.23 18.44
C GLN A 33 -6.92 13.01 18.12
N GLY A 34 -7.48 11.80 18.09
CA GLY A 34 -6.73 10.58 17.78
C GLY A 34 -6.07 10.64 16.40
N ALA A 35 -6.79 11.09 15.37
CA ALA A 35 -6.21 11.27 14.05
C ALA A 35 -5.08 12.34 14.05
N ALA A 36 -5.26 13.45 14.77
CA ALA A 36 -4.26 14.49 14.88
C ALA A 36 -2.98 14.00 15.60
N ASP A 37 -3.13 13.16 16.63
CA ASP A 37 -2.01 12.57 17.37
C ASP A 37 -1.17 11.65 16.48
N HIS A 38 -1.82 10.79 15.67
CA HIS A 38 -1.13 9.93 14.68
C HIS A 38 -0.37 10.74 13.63
N LEU A 39 -0.87 11.92 13.27
CA LEU A 39 -0.26 12.79 12.27
C LEU A 39 0.82 13.72 12.85
N GLY A 40 0.96 13.79 14.19
CA GLY A 40 1.86 14.70 14.87
C GLY A 40 1.46 16.18 14.70
N ILE A 41 0.16 16.48 14.63
CA ILE A 41 -0.38 17.85 14.47
C ILE A 41 -1.42 18.16 15.57
N SER A 42 -1.80 19.44 15.72
CA SER A 42 -2.86 19.79 16.66
C SER A 42 -4.25 19.40 16.13
N ARG A 43 -5.17 19.05 17.04
CA ARG A 43 -6.57 18.79 16.72
C ARG A 43 -7.23 19.93 15.93
N VAL A 44 -6.92 21.18 16.29
CA VAL A 44 -7.45 22.38 15.63
C VAL A 44 -7.01 22.42 14.16
N ARG A 45 -5.77 22.02 13.89
CA ARG A 45 -5.26 21.95 12.50
C ARG A 45 -5.94 20.85 11.71
N TYR A 46 -6.10 19.66 12.30
CA TYR A 46 -6.80 18.54 11.66
C TYR A 46 -8.28 18.87 11.37
N SER A 47 -8.99 19.46 12.34
CA SER A 47 -10.39 19.88 12.18
C SER A 47 -10.57 20.84 11.01
N LYS A 48 -9.63 21.78 10.77
CA LYS A 48 -9.71 22.68 9.62
C LYS A 48 -9.63 21.95 8.28
N TYR A 49 -8.90 20.86 8.21
CA TYR A 49 -8.84 20.01 7.01
C TYR A 49 -10.16 19.31 6.75
N GLU A 50 -10.78 18.73 7.79
CA GLU A 50 -12.10 18.11 7.68
C GLU A 50 -13.23 19.10 7.37
N ASP A 51 -13.08 20.35 7.81
CA ASP A 51 -14.08 21.39 7.57
C ASP A 51 -13.87 22.12 6.23
N GLY A 52 -12.85 21.74 5.44
CA GLY A 52 -12.52 22.39 4.19
C GLY A 52 -12.02 23.82 4.32
N ARG A 53 -11.62 24.23 5.54
CA ARG A 53 -11.16 25.60 5.83
C ARG A 53 -9.67 25.83 5.53
N SER A 54 -8.91 24.76 5.36
CA SER A 54 -7.51 24.79 4.95
C SER A 54 -7.12 23.45 4.32
N GLU A 55 -6.10 23.50 3.49
CA GLU A 55 -5.50 22.33 2.87
C GLU A 55 -4.26 21.88 3.68
N PRO A 56 -4.00 20.57 3.79
CA PRO A 56 -2.79 20.09 4.42
C PRO A 56 -1.58 20.36 3.51
N PRO A 57 -0.42 20.71 4.09
CA PRO A 57 0.82 20.70 3.34
C PRO A 57 1.19 19.26 2.92
N PHE A 58 2.04 19.14 1.90
CA PHE A 58 2.34 17.84 1.28
C PHE A 58 2.84 16.77 2.26
N ASP A 59 3.67 17.15 3.22
CA ASP A 59 4.17 16.24 4.26
C ASP A 59 3.03 15.66 5.12
N VAL A 60 2.04 16.49 5.45
CA VAL A 60 0.85 16.06 6.21
C VAL A 60 -0.08 15.24 5.32
N LEU A 61 -0.24 15.62 4.05
CA LEU A 61 -1.06 14.89 3.09
C LEU A 61 -0.55 13.45 2.89
N VAL A 62 0.77 13.27 2.77
CA VAL A 62 1.40 11.95 2.71
C VAL A 62 1.13 11.14 3.99
N LYS A 63 1.23 11.77 5.17
CA LYS A 63 0.90 11.10 6.44
C LYS A 63 -0.58 10.69 6.52
N ILE A 64 -1.50 11.53 6.03
CA ILE A 64 -2.94 11.22 5.98
C ILE A 64 -3.18 10.01 5.07
N SER A 65 -2.55 9.99 3.89
CA SER A 65 -2.62 8.86 2.96
C SER A 65 -2.17 7.55 3.61
N LYS A 66 -1.04 7.57 4.30
CA LYS A 66 -0.53 6.42 5.05
C LYS A 66 -1.46 6.02 6.19
N LEU A 67 -1.91 6.97 7.01
CA LEU A 67 -2.83 6.72 8.13
C LEU A 67 -4.09 5.97 7.69
N PHE A 68 -4.63 6.31 6.54
CA PHE A 68 -5.87 5.70 6.05
C PHE A 68 -5.66 4.59 5.03
N SER A 69 -4.44 4.34 4.58
CA SER A 69 -4.10 3.36 3.51
C SER A 69 -4.88 3.65 2.21
N VAL A 70 -5.01 4.93 1.87
CA VAL A 70 -5.68 5.40 0.65
C VAL A 70 -4.76 6.36 -0.07
N SER A 71 -4.55 6.15 -1.37
CA SER A 71 -3.66 7.00 -2.16
C SER A 71 -4.13 8.45 -2.18
N ILE A 72 -3.17 9.38 -2.32
CA ILE A 72 -3.45 10.81 -2.39
C ILE A 72 -4.38 11.10 -3.57
N ASP A 73 -4.15 10.43 -4.70
CA ASP A 73 -4.98 10.60 -5.90
C ASP A 73 -6.44 10.27 -5.62
N LEU A 74 -6.72 9.10 -5.04
CA LEU A 74 -8.09 8.73 -4.66
C LEU A 74 -8.69 9.68 -3.63
N MET A 75 -7.90 10.15 -2.66
CA MET A 75 -8.40 11.10 -1.68
C MET A 75 -8.84 12.42 -2.29
N LEU A 76 -8.20 12.84 -3.39
CA LEU A 76 -8.46 14.12 -4.06
C LEU A 76 -9.50 14.03 -5.18
N THR A 77 -9.65 12.86 -5.82
CA THR A 77 -10.40 12.73 -7.07
C THR A 77 -11.66 11.88 -6.96
N VAL A 78 -11.70 10.92 -6.03
CA VAL A 78 -12.80 9.95 -5.88
C VAL A 78 -13.55 10.18 -4.58
N ASP A 79 -14.89 10.21 -4.63
CA ASP A 79 -15.73 10.21 -3.42
C ASP A 79 -15.76 8.80 -2.81
N VAL A 80 -14.83 8.52 -1.88
CA VAL A 80 -14.68 7.20 -1.26
C VAL A 80 -15.87 6.80 -0.39
N ARG A 81 -16.79 7.71 -0.07
CA ARG A 81 -18.01 7.40 0.70
C ARG A 81 -18.97 6.49 -0.06
N LYS A 82 -18.81 6.41 -1.39
CA LYS A 82 -19.63 5.56 -2.27
C LYS A 82 -19.21 4.09 -2.24
N TYR A 83 -18.13 3.76 -1.57
CA TYR A 83 -17.53 2.43 -1.52
C TYR A 83 -17.44 1.93 -0.07
N SER A 84 -17.40 0.62 0.11
CA SER A 84 -16.95 0.07 1.40
C SER A 84 -15.46 0.36 1.60
N LEU A 85 -14.97 0.34 2.85
CA LEU A 85 -13.54 0.54 3.10
C LEU A 85 -12.69 -0.53 2.39
N GLU A 86 -13.18 -1.76 2.35
CA GLU A 86 -12.53 -2.87 1.65
C GLU A 86 -12.46 -2.63 0.14
N ASP A 87 -13.53 -2.08 -0.45
CA ASP A 87 -13.54 -1.76 -1.88
C ASP A 87 -12.61 -0.58 -2.21
N VAL A 88 -12.52 0.43 -1.33
CA VAL A 88 -11.58 1.55 -1.51
C VAL A 88 -10.14 1.06 -1.58
N ILE A 89 -9.78 0.14 -0.68
CA ILE A 89 -8.41 -0.42 -0.65
C ILE A 89 -8.11 -1.23 -1.92
N LYS A 90 -9.13 -1.84 -2.52
CA LYS A 90 -9.03 -2.66 -3.74
C LYS A 90 -9.11 -1.86 -5.05
N LEU A 91 -9.40 -0.56 -5.00
CA LEU A 91 -9.48 0.24 -6.24
C LEU A 91 -8.16 0.19 -7.01
N PRO A 92 -8.19 0.00 -8.35
CA PRO A 92 -6.98 -0.13 -9.16
C PRO A 92 -5.99 1.03 -9.02
N ASP A 93 -6.53 2.22 -8.75
CA ASP A 93 -5.74 3.44 -8.57
C ASP A 93 -5.35 3.71 -7.12
N ASN A 94 -5.66 2.79 -6.19
CA ASN A 94 -5.21 2.89 -4.81
C ASN A 94 -3.75 2.45 -4.70
N ARG A 95 -2.84 3.30 -5.15
CA ARG A 95 -1.39 3.07 -5.07
C ARG A 95 -0.94 3.35 -3.64
N ILE A 96 -0.75 2.30 -2.85
CA ILE A 96 -0.17 2.41 -1.52
C ILE A 96 1.31 2.78 -1.69
N VAL A 97 1.71 3.91 -1.13
CA VAL A 97 3.14 4.27 -1.07
C VAL A 97 3.77 3.42 0.03
N LEU A 98 4.52 2.40 -0.36
CA LEU A 98 5.29 1.60 0.58
C LEU A 98 6.38 2.46 1.24
N PRO A 99 6.63 2.28 2.55
CA PRO A 99 7.73 2.97 3.21
C PRO A 99 9.06 2.53 2.58
N ILE A 100 9.92 3.49 2.26
CA ILE A 100 11.28 3.26 1.80
C ILE A 100 12.21 3.74 2.90
N LEU A 101 13.07 2.84 3.38
CA LEU A 101 14.17 3.19 4.26
C LEU A 101 15.43 3.43 3.42
N VAL A 102 16.11 4.52 3.73
CA VAL A 102 17.41 4.84 3.14
C VAL A 102 18.45 4.93 4.25
N ASP A 103 19.69 4.57 3.96
CA ASP A 103 20.80 4.76 4.88
C ASP A 103 21.34 6.19 4.83
N GLU A 104 22.37 6.49 5.62
CA GLU A 104 23.00 7.81 5.69
C GLU A 104 23.64 8.26 4.35
N ALA A 105 23.97 7.31 3.47
CA ALA A 105 24.49 7.58 2.14
C ALA A 105 23.38 7.79 1.10
N GLY A 106 22.10 7.58 1.47
CA GLY A 106 20.95 7.65 0.58
C GLY A 106 20.72 6.37 -0.24
N ASP A 107 21.42 5.29 0.06
CA ASP A 107 21.19 3.99 -0.57
C ASP A 107 19.98 3.30 0.07
N ASN A 108 19.18 2.59 -0.76
CA ASN A 108 17.97 1.91 -0.30
C ASN A 108 18.31 0.81 0.71
N LYS A 109 17.61 0.82 1.82
CA LYS A 109 17.58 -0.30 2.76
C LYS A 109 16.57 -1.33 2.27
N ILE A 110 17.02 -2.58 2.23
CA ILE A 110 16.21 -3.73 1.81
C ILE A 110 15.78 -4.43 3.09
N GLU A 111 14.51 -4.35 3.43
CA GLU A 111 13.95 -5.01 4.60
C GLU A 111 13.95 -6.53 4.38
N ILE A 112 14.31 -7.27 5.42
CA ILE A 112 14.37 -8.74 5.40
C ILE A 112 13.13 -9.26 6.14
N ILE A 113 12.25 -9.95 5.42
CA ILE A 113 11.06 -10.57 5.99
C ILE A 113 11.45 -11.89 6.67
N PRO A 114 11.30 -12.05 8.00
CA PRO A 114 11.68 -13.28 8.67
C PRO A 114 10.76 -14.45 8.31
N HIS A 115 11.28 -15.68 8.21
CA HIS A 115 10.50 -16.90 7.96
C HIS A 115 9.31 -17.08 8.91
N LYS A 116 9.49 -16.74 10.19
CA LYS A 116 8.42 -16.88 11.20
C LYS A 116 7.38 -15.78 11.18
N ALA A 117 7.59 -14.74 10.36
CA ALA A 117 6.76 -13.56 10.34
C ALA A 117 5.99 -13.39 9.02
N SER A 118 5.88 -14.46 8.22
CA SER A 118 5.09 -14.39 6.97
C SER A 118 3.66 -13.93 7.24
N MET A 119 3.01 -14.43 8.29
CA MET A 119 1.67 -13.95 8.70
C MET A 119 1.71 -12.51 9.25
N GLY A 120 2.72 -12.17 10.06
CA GLY A 120 2.89 -10.81 10.57
C GLY A 120 3.14 -9.79 9.45
N TYR A 121 3.82 -10.19 8.39
CA TYR A 121 3.98 -9.35 7.20
C TYR A 121 2.65 -9.10 6.48
N LEU A 122 1.80 -10.12 6.35
CA LEU A 122 0.47 -9.97 5.73
C LEU A 122 -0.43 -8.98 6.49
N GLU A 123 -0.24 -8.85 7.79
CA GLU A 123 -0.96 -7.89 8.63
C GLU A 123 -0.31 -6.50 8.63
N GLY A 124 1.03 -6.43 8.55
CA GLY A 124 1.82 -5.22 8.74
C GLY A 124 2.53 -4.68 7.49
N TYR A 125 2.35 -5.26 6.30
CA TYR A 125 3.10 -4.89 5.08
C TYR A 125 2.98 -3.41 4.70
N SER A 126 1.90 -2.76 5.05
CA SER A 126 1.65 -1.33 4.80
C SER A 126 1.87 -0.44 6.05
N ASP A 127 2.26 -1.02 7.19
CA ASP A 127 2.53 -0.28 8.41
C ASP A 127 4.01 0.16 8.46
N PRO A 128 4.30 1.47 8.41
CA PRO A 128 5.67 1.98 8.45
C PRO A 128 6.43 1.55 9.72
N GLU A 129 5.79 1.53 10.89
CA GLU A 129 6.44 1.16 12.15
C GLU A 129 6.87 -0.31 12.15
N TYR A 130 6.01 -1.19 11.59
CA TYR A 130 6.36 -2.59 11.40
C TYR A 130 7.54 -2.74 10.46
N ILE A 131 7.50 -2.09 9.29
CA ILE A 131 8.57 -2.17 8.29
C ILE A 131 9.90 -1.63 8.82
N GLU A 132 9.88 -0.51 9.55
CA GLU A 132 11.08 0.06 10.19
C GLU A 132 11.68 -0.85 11.26
N SER A 133 10.88 -1.70 11.89
CA SER A 133 11.33 -2.67 12.90
C SER A 133 12.05 -3.89 12.32
N LEU A 134 11.92 -4.13 11.00
CA LEU A 134 12.53 -5.28 10.35
C LEU A 134 14.05 -5.13 10.25
N GLN A 135 14.75 -6.26 10.23
CA GLN A 135 16.17 -6.25 9.85
C GLN A 135 16.30 -5.82 8.39
N HIS A 136 17.36 -5.11 8.09
CA HIS A 136 17.62 -4.61 6.73
C HIS A 136 19.06 -4.87 6.30
N MET A 137 19.26 -4.91 5.00
CA MET A 137 20.56 -4.94 4.34
C MET A 137 20.62 -3.88 3.26
N SER A 138 21.83 -3.54 2.80
CA SER A 138 22.04 -2.66 1.65
C SER A 138 22.78 -3.42 0.56
N LEU A 139 22.30 -3.30 -0.68
CA LEU A 139 22.94 -3.85 -1.86
C LEU A 139 23.24 -2.69 -2.83
N PRO A 140 24.51 -2.25 -2.95
CA PRO A 140 24.87 -1.00 -3.66
C PRO A 140 24.51 -0.98 -5.15
N PHE A 141 24.21 -2.14 -5.74
CA PHE A 141 23.82 -2.28 -7.14
C PHE A 141 22.30 -2.18 -7.35
N LEU A 142 21.48 -2.19 -6.29
CA LEU A 142 20.03 -2.04 -6.34
C LEU A 142 19.64 -0.63 -5.90
N ARG A 143 19.74 0.36 -6.81
CA ARG A 143 19.57 1.78 -6.45
C ARG A 143 18.23 2.39 -6.82
N ASN A 144 17.54 1.84 -7.83
CA ASN A 144 16.35 2.46 -8.39
C ASN A 144 15.11 1.58 -8.18
N GLY A 145 14.40 1.78 -7.09
CA GLY A 145 13.18 1.03 -6.79
C GLY A 145 12.99 0.78 -5.31
N ILE A 146 11.90 0.12 -4.99
CA ILE A 146 11.62 -0.39 -3.65
C ILE A 146 11.94 -1.88 -3.68
N TYR A 147 12.78 -2.33 -2.75
CA TYR A 147 13.22 -3.72 -2.69
C TYR A 147 12.94 -4.30 -1.31
N ARG A 148 12.59 -5.57 -1.27
CA ARG A 148 12.49 -6.37 -0.04
C ARG A 148 13.04 -7.77 -0.26
N ALA A 149 13.57 -8.37 0.81
CA ALA A 149 14.05 -9.73 0.81
C ALA A 149 13.01 -10.64 1.48
N PHE A 150 12.57 -11.64 0.76
CA PHE A 150 11.52 -12.56 1.17
C PHE A 150 12.06 -13.99 1.31
N PRO A 151 11.64 -14.73 2.35
CA PRO A 151 12.00 -16.13 2.47
C PRO A 151 11.29 -16.97 1.41
N VAL A 152 12.00 -17.93 0.85
CA VAL A 152 11.41 -18.96 -0.01
C VAL A 152 11.00 -20.14 0.86
N GLU A 153 9.81 -20.69 0.63
CA GLU A 153 9.29 -21.86 1.27
C GLU A 153 9.01 -22.97 0.23
N GLY A 154 9.35 -24.20 0.59
CA GLY A 154 9.18 -25.37 -0.27
C GLY A 154 10.23 -25.46 -1.39
N ASP A 155 9.95 -26.33 -2.37
CA ASP A 155 10.83 -26.70 -3.48
C ASP A 155 10.20 -26.48 -4.86
N SER A 156 9.15 -25.69 -4.91
CA SER A 156 8.39 -25.44 -6.16
C SER A 156 9.15 -24.62 -7.20
N MET A 157 10.20 -23.89 -6.78
CA MET A 157 10.99 -22.97 -7.62
C MET A 157 12.49 -23.26 -7.50
N PRO A 158 13.01 -24.41 -7.95
CA PRO A 158 14.42 -24.71 -7.89
C PRO A 158 15.25 -23.67 -8.68
N PRO A 159 16.48 -23.33 -8.21
CA PRO A 159 17.24 -23.97 -7.14
C PRO A 159 16.92 -23.46 -5.72
N TYR A 160 15.91 -22.62 -5.58
CA TYR A 160 15.54 -21.99 -4.30
C TYR A 160 14.76 -22.95 -3.41
N ASN A 161 14.99 -22.89 -2.12
CA ASN A 161 14.39 -23.74 -1.10
C ASN A 161 14.23 -23.01 0.24
N ASP A 162 13.75 -23.69 1.29
CA ASP A 162 13.43 -23.14 2.63
C ASP A 162 14.53 -22.33 3.34
N ARG A 163 15.73 -22.27 2.81
CA ARG A 163 16.84 -21.49 3.39
C ARG A 163 17.30 -20.34 2.51
N THR A 164 16.57 -20.11 1.45
CA THR A 164 16.89 -19.07 0.47
C THR A 164 16.06 -17.82 0.75
N PHE A 165 16.66 -16.67 0.54
CA PHE A 165 15.94 -15.40 0.41
C PHE A 165 16.03 -14.94 -1.03
N ILE A 166 14.92 -14.43 -1.55
CA ILE A 166 14.89 -13.72 -2.83
C ILE A 166 14.71 -12.23 -2.59
N VAL A 167 15.40 -11.41 -3.38
CA VAL A 167 15.17 -9.97 -3.36
C VAL A 167 14.20 -9.65 -4.47
N GLY A 168 13.09 -9.03 -4.10
CA GLY A 168 12.06 -8.59 -5.02
C GLY A 168 12.06 -7.07 -5.15
N LYS A 169 11.85 -6.61 -6.39
CA LYS A 169 11.55 -5.22 -6.70
C LYS A 169 10.05 -5.04 -6.79
N TYR A 170 9.53 -4.04 -6.09
CA TYR A 170 8.10 -3.75 -6.10
C TYR A 170 7.57 -3.39 -7.49
N ILE A 171 6.46 -4.01 -7.88
CA ILE A 171 5.73 -3.75 -9.11
C ILE A 171 4.46 -2.98 -8.80
N GLU A 172 4.37 -1.75 -9.30
CA GLU A 172 3.22 -0.88 -9.03
C GLU A 172 1.97 -1.28 -9.81
N SER A 173 2.14 -1.86 -11.00
CA SER A 173 1.03 -2.20 -11.88
C SER A 173 1.15 -3.63 -12.39
N ARG A 174 0.05 -4.40 -12.33
CA ARG A 174 -0.04 -5.71 -12.95
C ARG A 174 0.21 -5.71 -14.48
N ASN A 175 0.08 -4.55 -15.11
CA ASN A 175 0.37 -4.40 -16.53
C ASN A 175 1.87 -4.44 -16.85
N ASP A 176 2.73 -4.29 -15.83
CA ASP A 176 4.19 -4.34 -15.98
C ASP A 176 4.73 -5.77 -15.89
N LEU A 177 3.87 -6.75 -15.59
CA LEU A 177 4.23 -8.16 -15.56
C LEU A 177 4.66 -8.67 -16.94
N LYS A 178 5.75 -9.44 -16.97
CA LYS A 178 6.32 -10.00 -18.21
C LYS A 178 6.29 -11.52 -18.16
N ILE A 179 5.66 -12.11 -19.17
CA ILE A 179 5.57 -13.58 -19.31
C ILE A 179 6.97 -14.20 -19.23
N GLY A 180 7.07 -15.27 -18.46
CA GLY A 180 8.30 -16.02 -18.25
C GLY A 180 9.21 -15.49 -17.15
N LYS A 181 8.99 -14.28 -16.61
CA LYS A 181 9.68 -13.79 -15.42
C LYS A 181 9.07 -14.38 -14.15
N THR A 182 9.83 -14.32 -13.07
CA THR A 182 9.40 -14.83 -11.76
C THR A 182 9.07 -13.68 -10.83
N TYR A 183 7.98 -13.86 -10.10
CA TYR A 183 7.44 -12.88 -9.18
C TYR A 183 7.08 -13.53 -7.85
N LEU A 184 7.21 -12.78 -6.80
CA LEU A 184 6.57 -13.09 -5.53
C LEU A 184 5.23 -12.34 -5.48
N PHE A 185 4.16 -13.08 -5.30
CA PHE A 185 2.83 -12.56 -5.04
C PHE A 185 2.55 -12.63 -3.55
N ILE A 186 2.27 -11.50 -2.94
CA ILE A 186 1.74 -11.41 -1.59
C ILE A 186 0.23 -11.42 -1.72
N THR A 187 -0.40 -12.43 -1.16
CA THR A 187 -1.85 -12.61 -1.18
C THR A 187 -2.40 -12.63 0.24
N ARG A 188 -3.71 -12.59 0.39
CA ARG A 188 -4.37 -12.72 1.69
C ARG A 188 -4.14 -14.09 2.34
N GLU A 189 -3.84 -15.11 1.56
CA GLU A 189 -3.60 -16.47 2.03
C GLU A 189 -2.13 -16.76 2.34
N GLY A 190 -1.22 -15.92 1.85
CA GLY A 190 0.21 -16.12 2.05
C GLY A 190 1.07 -15.50 0.95
N MET A 191 2.33 -15.89 0.96
CA MET A 191 3.33 -15.49 -0.03
C MET A 191 3.58 -16.63 -0.98
N THR A 192 3.61 -16.35 -2.28
CA THR A 192 3.92 -17.38 -3.27
C THR A 192 4.90 -16.86 -4.33
N TYR A 193 6.02 -17.55 -4.51
CA TYR A 193 7.03 -17.25 -5.51
C TYR A 193 6.84 -18.16 -6.70
N LYS A 194 6.53 -17.60 -7.87
CA LYS A 194 6.16 -18.35 -9.07
C LYS A 194 6.58 -17.64 -10.35
N ARG A 195 6.54 -18.39 -11.45
CA ARG A 195 6.74 -17.87 -12.81
C ARG A 195 5.41 -17.40 -13.39
N TYR A 196 5.37 -16.16 -13.81
CA TYR A 196 4.21 -15.59 -14.46
C TYR A 196 4.04 -16.17 -15.88
N ALA A 197 2.86 -16.69 -16.15
CA ALA A 197 2.53 -17.33 -17.41
C ALA A 197 1.53 -16.52 -18.25
N ASP A 198 0.45 -16.04 -17.64
CA ASP A 198 -0.63 -15.33 -18.33
C ASP A 198 -1.49 -14.56 -17.33
N GLN A 199 -2.37 -13.67 -17.80
CA GLN A 199 -3.38 -13.02 -17.00
C GLN A 199 -4.66 -12.74 -17.79
N ASN A 200 -5.75 -12.61 -17.05
CA ASN A 200 -7.04 -12.14 -17.54
C ASN A 200 -7.57 -11.02 -16.63
N GLU A 201 -8.83 -10.61 -16.84
CA GLU A 201 -9.44 -9.57 -16.01
C GLU A 201 -9.65 -10.01 -14.54
N TYR A 202 -9.74 -11.30 -14.26
CA TYR A 202 -10.04 -11.86 -12.93
C TYR A 202 -8.80 -12.28 -12.16
N GLY A 203 -7.74 -12.73 -12.82
CA GLY A 203 -6.57 -13.30 -12.16
C GLY A 203 -5.34 -13.44 -13.05
N THR A 204 -4.33 -14.04 -12.45
CA THR A 204 -3.06 -14.38 -13.09
C THR A 204 -2.78 -15.88 -13.01
N VAL A 205 -2.31 -16.46 -14.09
CA VAL A 205 -1.86 -17.86 -14.14
C VAL A 205 -0.37 -17.90 -13.84
N VAL A 206 -0.01 -18.72 -12.88
CA VAL A 206 1.38 -18.90 -12.45
C VAL A 206 1.82 -20.35 -12.50
N ASN A 207 3.11 -20.55 -12.81
CA ASN A 207 3.74 -21.85 -12.93
C ASN A 207 4.83 -22.02 -11.88
N ALA A 208 4.98 -23.24 -11.40
CA ALA A 208 6.19 -23.65 -10.71
C ALA A 208 7.26 -24.07 -11.73
N ASP A 209 8.54 -23.86 -11.41
CA ASP A 209 9.66 -24.40 -12.20
C ASP A 209 9.86 -25.89 -11.95
N ASN A 210 9.41 -26.39 -10.81
CA ASN A 210 9.36 -27.80 -10.51
C ASN A 210 8.11 -28.44 -11.11
N SER A 211 8.28 -29.34 -12.07
CA SER A 211 7.21 -29.98 -12.85
C SER A 211 6.26 -30.89 -12.04
N PHE A 212 6.56 -31.16 -10.76
CA PHE A 212 5.64 -31.88 -9.88
C PHE A 212 4.46 -31.02 -9.41
N TYR A 213 4.53 -29.70 -9.61
CA TYR A 213 3.47 -28.76 -9.26
C TYR A 213 2.71 -28.31 -10.50
N ASN A 214 1.39 -28.35 -10.41
CA ASN A 214 0.52 -27.84 -11.47
C ASN A 214 0.49 -26.30 -11.48
N SER A 215 0.21 -25.73 -12.64
CA SER A 215 -0.16 -24.33 -12.77
C SER A 215 -1.46 -24.06 -12.03
N TYR A 216 -1.60 -22.86 -11.49
CA TYR A 216 -2.85 -22.41 -10.86
C TYR A 216 -3.07 -20.93 -11.08
N GLU A 217 -4.28 -20.47 -10.83
CA GLU A 217 -4.67 -19.08 -10.95
C GLU A 217 -4.70 -18.41 -9.56
N ILE A 218 -4.21 -17.18 -9.51
CA ILE A 218 -4.32 -16.29 -8.35
C ILE A 218 -5.29 -15.18 -8.74
N GLU A 219 -6.38 -15.03 -7.99
CA GLU A 219 -7.34 -13.97 -8.24
C GLU A 219 -6.75 -12.59 -7.88
N TRP A 220 -6.97 -11.61 -8.76
CA TRP A 220 -6.51 -10.24 -8.48
C TRP A 220 -7.09 -9.65 -7.20
N SER A 221 -8.27 -10.09 -6.80
CA SER A 221 -8.92 -9.71 -5.55
C SER A 221 -8.11 -10.10 -4.30
N ASP A 222 -7.27 -11.13 -4.39
CA ASP A 222 -6.47 -11.63 -3.29
C ASP A 222 -5.04 -11.09 -3.28
N VAL A 223 -4.57 -10.56 -4.40
CA VAL A 223 -3.21 -9.99 -4.51
C VAL A 223 -3.14 -8.66 -3.77
N LEU A 224 -2.20 -8.58 -2.82
CA LEU A 224 -1.89 -7.38 -2.04
C LEU A 224 -0.67 -6.65 -2.60
N GLU A 225 0.38 -7.39 -2.97
CA GLU A 225 1.62 -6.87 -3.52
C GLU A 225 2.21 -7.83 -4.55
N ILE A 226 2.99 -7.28 -5.49
CA ILE A 226 3.74 -8.04 -6.47
C ILE A 226 5.19 -7.56 -6.46
N TRP A 227 6.11 -8.50 -6.43
CA TRP A 227 7.55 -8.23 -6.40
C TRP A 227 8.25 -9.02 -7.51
N GLU A 228 8.91 -8.32 -8.44
CA GLU A 228 9.71 -8.96 -9.48
C GLU A 228 11.05 -9.41 -8.88
N TYR A 229 11.43 -10.67 -9.13
CA TYR A 229 12.76 -11.18 -8.72
C TYR A 229 13.88 -10.48 -9.50
N GLU A 230 14.90 -10.00 -8.78
CA GLU A 230 16.09 -9.30 -9.30
C GLU A 230 17.35 -10.17 -9.23
#